data_52ba8a966428193704ea3d3e7e55b9fa
#
_entry.id   52ba8a966428193704ea3d3e7e55b9fa
#
_cell.length_a   1.000
_cell.length_b   1.000
_cell.length_c   1.000
_cell.angle_alpha   90.00
_cell.angle_beta   90.00
_cell.angle_gamma   90.00
#
_symmetry.space_group_name_H-M   'P 1'
#
loop_
_entity.id
_entity.type
_entity.pdbx_description
1 polymer ?
#
loop_
_entity_poly.entity_id
_entity_poly.type
_entity_poly.pdbx_seq_one_letter_code
_entity_poly.pdbx_strand_id
1 'polypeptide(L)'
;MTKLLKYLFVLIVFLISPSLSKENFFDEAKMLYEQGKLEESKFLFQRNIVFNPKDSNSYLYLAKIYEAEENEQEEEKNINSTLLLDPSNENAMYMLIDMKLKKSDYKKVEELTEKFQIICSMLCNKIDSIKERLTNIEAKDES
;
A
#
# COMPACT_ATOMS: atom_id res chain seq x y z
N MET A 1 39.92 -45.02 -7.71
CA MET A 1 39.33 -43.94 -8.58
C MET A 1 37.83 -43.75 -8.41
N THR A 2 37.03 -44.78 -8.19
CA THR A 2 35.55 -44.68 -8.10
C THR A 2 35.01 -43.98 -6.85
N LYS A 3 35.70 -44.03 -5.71
CA LYS A 3 35.24 -43.35 -4.47
C LYS A 3 35.44 -41.84 -4.52
N LEU A 4 36.53 -41.36 -5.12
CA LEU A 4 36.83 -39.94 -5.27
C LEU A 4 35.79 -39.24 -6.21
N LEU A 5 35.39 -39.95 -7.26
CA LEU A 5 34.41 -39.47 -8.23
C LEU A 5 33.03 -39.31 -7.57
N LYS A 6 32.64 -40.21 -6.66
CA LYS A 6 31.38 -40.10 -5.90
C LYS A 6 31.37 -38.91 -4.95
N TYR A 7 32.48 -38.63 -4.26
CA TYR A 7 32.58 -37.45 -3.39
C TYR A 7 32.58 -36.15 -4.18
N LEU A 8 33.20 -36.13 -5.36
CA LEU A 8 33.18 -34.98 -6.26
C LEU A 8 31.75 -34.69 -6.77
N PHE A 9 30.97 -35.72 -7.10
CA PHE A 9 29.60 -35.59 -7.53
C PHE A 9 28.66 -35.05 -6.43
N VAL A 10 28.84 -35.54 -5.18
CA VAL A 10 28.07 -35.02 -4.03
C VAL A 10 28.43 -33.57 -3.73
N LEU A 11 29.70 -33.18 -3.87
CA LEU A 11 30.14 -31.79 -3.66
C LEU A 11 29.59 -30.85 -4.72
N ILE A 12 29.51 -31.30 -5.98
CA ILE A 12 28.89 -30.50 -7.08
C ILE A 12 27.41 -30.32 -6.87
N VAL A 13 26.66 -31.30 -6.39
CA VAL A 13 25.22 -31.17 -6.11
C VAL A 13 24.95 -30.18 -4.98
N PHE A 14 25.83 -30.08 -3.99
CA PHE A 14 25.71 -29.05 -2.92
C PHE A 14 26.04 -27.63 -3.38
N LEU A 15 26.82 -27.46 -4.45
CA LEU A 15 27.12 -26.13 -5.03
C LEU A 15 26.05 -25.58 -5.96
N ILE A 16 25.11 -26.42 -6.39
CA ILE A 16 23.91 -25.99 -7.17
C ILE A 16 22.76 -25.78 -6.17
N SER A 17 22.98 -24.98 -5.14
CA SER A 17 21.86 -24.41 -4.39
C SER A 17 21.16 -23.45 -5.35
N PRO A 18 19.87 -23.64 -5.69
CA PRO A 18 19.15 -22.59 -6.38
C PRO A 18 19.23 -21.36 -5.48
N SER A 19 19.92 -20.32 -5.91
CA SER A 19 19.76 -19.02 -5.29
C SER A 19 18.28 -18.71 -5.45
N LEU A 20 17.53 -18.77 -4.33
CA LEU A 20 16.16 -18.31 -4.25
C LEU A 20 16.25 -16.81 -4.61
N SER A 21 16.12 -16.48 -5.88
CA SER A 21 15.98 -15.09 -6.29
C SER A 21 14.74 -14.62 -5.56
N LYS A 22 14.90 -13.62 -4.71
CA LYS A 22 13.79 -12.96 -4.02
C LYS A 22 12.88 -12.42 -5.13
N GLU A 23 11.84 -13.19 -5.48
CA GLU A 23 10.91 -12.80 -6.52
C GLU A 23 10.31 -11.45 -6.11
N ASN A 24 10.59 -10.41 -6.88
CA ASN A 24 10.07 -9.09 -6.63
C ASN A 24 8.76 -8.92 -7.42
N PHE A 25 7.68 -9.42 -6.84
CA PHE A 25 6.34 -9.29 -7.42
C PHE A 25 5.84 -7.85 -7.45
N PHE A 26 6.44 -6.97 -6.66
CA PHE A 26 6.01 -5.58 -6.55
C PHE A 26 6.13 -4.81 -7.87
N ASP A 27 7.28 -4.90 -8.54
CA ASP A 27 7.52 -4.13 -9.76
C ASP A 27 6.60 -4.58 -10.90
N GLU A 28 6.37 -5.90 -11.03
CA GLU A 28 5.42 -6.44 -12.00
C GLU A 28 3.98 -6.04 -11.66
N ALA A 29 3.59 -6.14 -10.39
CA ALA A 29 2.28 -5.71 -9.92
C ALA A 29 2.02 -4.23 -10.21
N LYS A 30 3.02 -3.37 -9.96
CA LYS A 30 2.94 -1.94 -10.24
C LYS A 30 2.78 -1.66 -11.73
N MET A 31 3.54 -2.33 -12.57
CA MET A 31 3.42 -2.20 -14.02
C MET A 31 2.01 -2.59 -14.51
N LEU A 32 1.44 -3.68 -13.99
CA LEU A 32 0.07 -4.09 -14.32
C LEU A 32 -0.97 -3.08 -13.83
N TYR A 33 -0.76 -2.50 -12.63
CA TYR A 33 -1.61 -1.44 -12.12
C TYR A 33 -1.63 -0.22 -13.06
N GLU A 34 -0.46 0.22 -13.51
CA GLU A 34 -0.29 1.34 -14.45
C GLU A 34 -0.92 1.04 -15.83
N GLN A 35 -1.03 -0.22 -16.21
CA GLN A 35 -1.74 -0.68 -17.42
C GLN A 35 -3.26 -0.83 -17.22
N GLY A 36 -3.80 -0.58 -16.01
CA GLY A 36 -5.20 -0.77 -15.69
C GLY A 36 -5.64 -2.23 -15.52
N LYS A 37 -4.69 -3.17 -15.45
CA LYS A 37 -4.95 -4.61 -15.21
C LYS A 37 -5.06 -4.87 -13.71
N LEU A 38 -6.15 -4.37 -13.13
CA LEU A 38 -6.28 -4.30 -11.67
C LEU A 38 -6.34 -5.68 -11.00
N GLU A 39 -7.01 -6.67 -11.61
CA GLU A 39 -7.13 -8.02 -11.02
C GLU A 39 -5.78 -8.75 -10.96
N GLU A 40 -5.01 -8.71 -12.07
CA GLU A 40 -3.69 -9.33 -12.10
C GLU A 40 -2.72 -8.61 -11.16
N SER A 41 -2.78 -7.28 -11.12
CA SER A 41 -2.01 -6.44 -10.21
C SER A 41 -2.33 -6.77 -8.75
N LYS A 42 -3.60 -6.85 -8.40
CA LYS A 42 -4.09 -7.21 -7.06
C LYS A 42 -3.52 -8.55 -6.60
N PHE A 43 -3.60 -9.56 -7.46
CA PHE A 43 -3.05 -10.89 -7.18
C PHE A 43 -1.54 -10.84 -6.87
N LEU A 44 -0.77 -10.08 -7.67
CA LEU A 44 0.67 -9.98 -7.46
C LEU A 44 1.04 -9.16 -6.21
N PHE A 45 0.30 -8.08 -5.87
CA PHE A 45 0.53 -7.38 -4.61
C PHE A 45 0.21 -8.27 -3.40
N GLN A 46 -0.88 -9.03 -3.44
CA GLN A 46 -1.21 -10.01 -2.40
C GLN A 46 -0.10 -11.06 -2.26
N ARG A 47 0.42 -11.56 -3.38
CA ARG A 47 1.53 -12.49 -3.40
C ARG A 47 2.81 -11.85 -2.84
N ASN A 48 3.10 -10.59 -3.20
CA ASN A 48 4.24 -9.87 -2.65
C ASN A 48 4.19 -9.76 -1.13
N ILE A 49 3.03 -9.50 -0.54
CA ILE A 49 2.83 -9.42 0.91
C ILE A 49 3.14 -10.75 1.60
N VAL A 50 2.83 -11.90 0.98
CA VAL A 50 3.16 -13.22 1.55
C VAL A 50 4.69 -13.37 1.73
N PHE A 51 5.48 -12.89 0.77
CA PHE A 51 6.95 -12.97 0.83
C PHE A 51 7.59 -11.76 1.53
N ASN A 52 6.95 -10.61 1.48
CA ASN A 52 7.41 -9.34 2.04
C ASN A 52 6.31 -8.66 2.87
N PRO A 53 5.95 -9.19 4.05
CA PRO A 53 4.79 -8.71 4.83
C PRO A 53 4.96 -7.29 5.40
N LYS A 54 6.17 -6.72 5.31
CA LYS A 54 6.48 -5.35 5.75
C LYS A 54 6.58 -4.35 4.59
N ASP A 55 6.22 -4.75 3.38
CA ASP A 55 6.18 -3.82 2.24
C ASP A 55 4.91 -2.97 2.28
N SER A 56 5.01 -1.79 2.89
CA SER A 56 3.90 -0.82 3.00
C SER A 56 3.33 -0.41 1.64
N ASN A 57 4.15 -0.38 0.59
CA ASN A 57 3.71 0.01 -0.74
C ASN A 57 2.75 -1.01 -1.36
N SER A 58 2.93 -2.31 -1.13
CA SER A 58 1.97 -3.31 -1.61
C SER A 58 0.59 -3.11 -1.00
N TYR A 59 0.51 -2.80 0.29
CA TYR A 59 -0.76 -2.47 0.94
C TYR A 59 -1.36 -1.17 0.40
N LEU A 60 -0.53 -0.14 0.14
CA LEU A 60 -1.00 1.10 -0.48
C LEU A 60 -1.63 0.87 -1.86
N TYR A 61 -1.00 0.07 -2.71
CA TYR A 61 -1.55 -0.24 -4.02
C TYR A 61 -2.81 -1.10 -3.94
N LEU A 62 -2.88 -2.04 -2.98
CA LEU A 62 -4.12 -2.78 -2.71
C LEU A 62 -5.25 -1.84 -2.26
N ALA A 63 -4.96 -0.87 -1.39
CA ALA A 63 -5.95 0.13 -1.00
C ALA A 63 -6.50 0.90 -2.20
N LYS A 64 -5.64 1.36 -3.11
CA LYS A 64 -6.05 2.04 -4.36
C LYS A 64 -6.88 1.16 -5.29
N ILE A 65 -6.57 -0.13 -5.35
CA ILE A 65 -7.36 -1.08 -6.16
C ILE A 65 -8.73 -1.26 -5.53
N TYR A 66 -8.82 -1.44 -4.21
CA TYR A 66 -10.09 -1.59 -3.51
C TYR A 66 -10.93 -0.31 -3.52
N GLU A 67 -10.31 0.87 -3.53
CA GLU A 67 -11.01 2.14 -3.80
C GLU A 67 -11.68 2.13 -5.17
N ALA A 68 -10.97 1.69 -6.21
CA ALA A 68 -11.52 1.56 -7.57
C ALA A 68 -12.63 0.50 -7.68
N GLU A 69 -12.61 -0.51 -6.83
CA GLU A 69 -13.63 -1.57 -6.73
C GLU A 69 -14.81 -1.18 -5.80
N GLU A 70 -14.78 0.02 -5.21
CA GLU A 70 -15.76 0.50 -4.22
C GLU A 70 -15.88 -0.43 -2.99
N ASN A 71 -14.80 -1.18 -2.67
CA ASN A 71 -14.73 -2.06 -1.52
C ASN A 71 -14.11 -1.34 -0.31
N GLU A 72 -14.93 -0.51 0.34
CA GLU A 72 -14.49 0.34 1.45
C GLU A 72 -13.85 -0.42 2.61
N GLN A 73 -14.32 -1.64 2.90
CA GLN A 73 -13.79 -2.42 4.02
C GLN A 73 -12.34 -2.85 3.78
N GLU A 74 -12.05 -3.39 2.60
CA GLU A 74 -10.68 -3.79 2.25
C GLU A 74 -9.80 -2.58 1.96
N GLU A 75 -10.35 -1.49 1.41
CA GLU A 75 -9.64 -0.22 1.27
C GLU A 75 -9.16 0.29 2.63
N GLU A 76 -10.04 0.46 3.62
CA GLU A 76 -9.68 0.96 4.95
C GLU A 76 -8.67 0.06 5.66
N LYS A 77 -8.83 -1.26 5.54
CA LYS A 77 -7.89 -2.24 6.10
C LYS A 77 -6.49 -2.08 5.52
N ASN A 78 -6.37 -1.92 4.20
CA ASN A 78 -5.08 -1.80 3.53
C ASN A 78 -4.44 -0.42 3.76
N ILE A 79 -5.22 0.67 3.83
CA ILE A 79 -4.75 1.99 4.27
C ILE A 79 -4.13 1.89 5.67
N ASN A 80 -4.86 1.28 6.62
CA ASN A 80 -4.38 1.13 8.00
C ASN A 80 -3.11 0.27 8.08
N SER A 81 -3.02 -0.78 7.27
CA SER A 81 -1.80 -1.60 7.18
C SER A 81 -0.62 -0.80 6.65
N THR A 82 -0.85 0.05 5.63
CA THR A 82 0.17 0.97 5.11
C THR A 82 0.66 1.91 6.21
N LEU A 83 -0.24 2.58 6.91
CA LEU A 83 0.10 3.55 7.96
C LEU A 83 0.71 2.92 9.22
N LEU A 84 0.39 1.65 9.49
CA LEU A 84 1.05 0.88 10.56
C LEU A 84 2.52 0.61 10.24
N LEU A 85 2.84 0.34 8.97
CA LEU A 85 4.19 0.02 8.51
C LEU A 85 5.00 1.27 8.15
N ASP A 86 4.32 2.30 7.64
CA ASP A 86 4.88 3.59 7.26
C ASP A 86 3.94 4.72 7.70
N PRO A 87 4.07 5.20 8.95
CA PRO A 87 3.22 6.28 9.49
C PRO A 87 3.36 7.63 8.77
N SER A 88 4.41 7.80 7.97
CA SER A 88 4.68 9.01 7.17
C SER A 88 4.16 8.93 5.74
N ASN A 89 3.44 7.89 5.37
CA ASN A 89 2.93 7.71 4.02
C ASN A 89 1.83 8.72 3.70
N GLU A 90 2.18 9.77 2.99
CA GLU A 90 1.28 10.86 2.63
C GLU A 90 0.06 10.40 1.82
N ASN A 91 0.27 9.45 0.88
CA ASN A 91 -0.83 8.93 0.06
C ASN A 91 -1.86 8.18 0.91
N ALA A 92 -1.39 7.29 1.78
CA ALA A 92 -2.27 6.52 2.66
C ALA A 92 -3.01 7.45 3.65
N MET A 93 -2.33 8.45 4.21
CA MET A 93 -2.95 9.42 5.10
C MET A 93 -4.02 10.24 4.39
N TYR A 94 -3.73 10.71 3.17
CA TYR A 94 -4.70 11.44 2.36
C TYR A 94 -5.91 10.58 1.98
N MET A 95 -5.71 9.31 1.57
CA MET A 95 -6.80 8.37 1.31
C MET A 95 -7.67 8.15 2.54
N LEU A 96 -7.08 8.02 3.74
CA LEU A 96 -7.84 7.87 4.97
C LEU A 96 -8.68 9.12 5.27
N ILE A 97 -8.13 10.31 5.09
CA ILE A 97 -8.86 11.59 5.23
C ILE A 97 -10.05 11.64 4.27
N ASP A 98 -9.84 11.33 2.99
CA ASP A 98 -10.90 11.34 1.98
C ASP A 98 -12.02 10.35 2.32
N MET A 99 -11.67 9.16 2.78
CA MET A 99 -12.63 8.16 3.24
C MET A 99 -13.44 8.68 4.45
N LYS A 100 -12.81 9.32 5.43
CA LYS A 100 -13.51 9.87 6.61
C LYS A 100 -14.41 11.04 6.23
N LEU A 101 -14.02 11.87 5.24
CA LEU A 101 -14.88 12.91 4.67
C LEU A 101 -16.13 12.31 4.01
N LYS A 102 -15.97 11.24 3.21
CA LYS A 102 -17.11 10.51 2.59
C LYS A 102 -18.07 9.94 3.64
N LYS A 103 -17.56 9.54 4.80
CA LYS A 103 -18.32 9.00 5.95
C LYS A 103 -18.85 10.07 6.91
N SER A 104 -18.65 11.35 6.62
CA SER A 104 -19.01 12.48 7.49
C SER A 104 -18.43 12.42 8.90
N ASP A 105 -17.27 11.76 9.07
CA ASP A 105 -16.54 11.72 10.34
C ASP A 105 -15.57 12.91 10.45
N TYR A 106 -16.16 14.11 10.56
CA TYR A 106 -15.43 15.38 10.49
C TYR A 106 -14.41 15.55 11.61
N LYS A 107 -14.75 15.07 12.81
CA LYS A 107 -13.81 15.11 13.95
C LYS A 107 -12.54 14.30 13.63
N LYS A 108 -12.72 13.14 12.99
CA LYS A 108 -11.56 12.32 12.59
C LYS A 108 -10.78 12.96 11.44
N VAL A 109 -11.47 13.65 10.54
CA VAL A 109 -10.82 14.40 9.45
C VAL A 109 -9.92 15.50 10.00
N GLU A 110 -10.38 16.28 10.99
CA GLU A 110 -9.56 17.32 11.65
C GLU A 110 -8.28 16.71 12.27
N GLU A 111 -8.45 15.66 13.10
CA GLU A 111 -7.32 14.96 13.74
C GLU A 111 -6.29 14.44 12.72
N LEU A 112 -6.78 13.84 11.66
CA LEU A 112 -5.91 13.29 10.59
C LEU A 112 -5.25 14.40 9.77
N THR A 113 -5.94 15.53 9.54
CA THR A 113 -5.39 16.68 8.82
C THR A 113 -4.25 17.33 9.59
N GLU A 114 -4.35 17.44 10.91
CA GLU A 114 -3.25 17.92 11.75
C GLU A 114 -2.01 17.01 11.62
N LYS A 115 -2.21 15.69 11.65
CA LYS A 115 -1.13 14.73 11.43
C LYS A 115 -0.54 14.83 10.03
N PHE A 116 -1.41 15.00 9.03
CA PHE A 116 -1.00 15.14 7.64
C PHE A 116 -0.14 16.39 7.42
N GLN A 117 -0.45 17.53 8.08
CA GLN A 117 0.36 18.75 8.03
C GLN A 117 1.78 18.54 8.53
N ILE A 118 1.98 17.61 9.48
CA ILE A 118 3.30 17.34 10.07
C ILE A 118 4.15 16.47 9.13
N ILE A 119 3.53 15.51 8.44
CA ILE A 119 4.25 14.52 7.63
C ILE A 119 4.35 14.90 6.15
N CYS A 120 3.48 15.78 5.65
CA CYS A 120 3.41 16.07 4.23
C CYS A 120 4.70 16.77 3.73
N SER A 121 5.12 16.40 2.52
CA SER A 121 6.19 17.03 1.77
C SER A 121 5.80 17.28 0.31
N MET A 122 5.13 16.32 -0.32
CA MET A 122 4.69 16.38 -1.71
C MET A 122 3.21 16.74 -1.85
N LEU A 123 2.38 16.33 -0.89
CA LEU A 123 0.91 16.49 -0.94
C LEU A 123 0.39 17.61 -0.03
N CYS A 124 1.24 18.51 0.49
CA CYS A 124 0.81 19.61 1.36
C CYS A 124 -0.24 20.52 0.71
N ASN A 125 -0.24 20.64 -0.61
CA ASN A 125 -1.25 21.38 -1.36
C ASN A 125 -2.68 20.80 -1.24
N LYS A 126 -2.83 19.58 -0.75
CA LYS A 126 -4.15 18.97 -0.49
C LYS A 126 -4.82 19.49 0.78
N ILE A 127 -4.04 20.10 1.71
CA ILE A 127 -4.55 20.60 3.00
C ILE A 127 -5.63 21.64 2.80
N ASP A 128 -5.43 22.59 1.90
CA ASP A 128 -6.40 23.66 1.67
C ASP A 128 -7.71 23.09 1.11
N SER A 129 -7.63 22.13 0.19
CA SER A 129 -8.80 21.42 -0.34
C SER A 129 -9.55 20.63 0.74
N ILE A 130 -8.85 20.00 1.69
CA ILE A 130 -9.49 19.29 2.80
C ILE A 130 -10.24 20.30 3.70
N LYS A 131 -9.61 21.42 4.05
CA LYS A 131 -10.22 22.48 4.87
C LYS A 131 -11.43 23.10 4.20
N GLU A 132 -11.35 23.39 2.91
CA GLU A 132 -12.48 23.92 2.14
C GLU A 132 -13.66 22.94 2.14
N ARG A 133 -13.42 21.64 1.99
CA ARG A 133 -14.47 20.62 2.06
C ARG A 133 -15.12 20.55 3.44
N LEU A 134 -14.35 20.70 4.54
CA LEU A 134 -14.89 20.76 5.89
C LEU A 134 -15.78 21.98 6.09
N THR A 135 -15.32 23.18 5.75
CA THR A 135 -16.10 24.43 5.92
C THR A 135 -17.39 24.45 5.09
N ASN A 136 -17.38 23.91 3.88
CA ASN A 136 -18.56 23.82 3.02
C ASN A 136 -19.64 22.89 3.58
N ILE A 137 -19.26 21.93 4.43
CA ILE A 137 -20.18 20.99 5.05
C ILE A 137 -20.80 21.61 6.31
N GLU A 138 -19.98 22.25 7.17
CA GLU A 138 -20.48 22.99 8.36
C GLU A 138 -21.53 24.04 7.97
N ALA A 139 -21.30 24.78 6.90
CA ALA A 139 -22.25 25.76 6.38
C ALA A 139 -23.60 25.17 5.89
N LYS A 140 -23.64 23.87 5.57
CA LYS A 140 -24.88 23.18 5.16
C LYS A 140 -25.68 22.63 6.34
N ASP A 141 -24.99 22.26 7.41
CA ASP A 141 -25.64 21.76 8.64
C ASP A 141 -26.27 22.87 9.49
N GLU A 142 -25.87 24.13 9.27
CA GLU A 142 -26.44 25.32 9.95
C GLU A 142 -27.62 25.96 9.18
N SER A 143 -27.99 25.47 7.99
CA SER A 143 -29.06 26.03 7.13
C SER A 143 -30.28 25.11 7.09
#